data_8b376fa32daa69a6484c6511a9ac6815
#
_entry.id   8b376fa32daa69a6484c6511a9ac6815
#
_cell.length_a   1.000
_cell.length_b   1.000
_cell.length_c   1.000
_cell.angle_alpha   90.00
_cell.angle_beta   90.00
_cell.angle_gamma   90.00
#
_symmetry.space_group_name_H-M   'P 1'
#
loop_
_entity.id
_entity.type
_entity.pdbx_description
1 polymer ?
#
loop_
_entity_poly.entity_id
_entity_poly.type
_entity_poly.pdbx_seq_one_letter_code
_entity_poly.pdbx_strand_id
1 'polypeptide(L)'
;MAQTTKKDEGILLVVSGPSGAGKGTICNAIREKFPDLQYSVSMTTRDPRKGEVEGESYFFRTNEQFEKLIEEDAFLEYAKVYDHYYGTPKKRALDMISDGKSVLLEIDIQGAMQVKKRYPKGVFIYIVPRYRL
;
A
#
# COMPACT_ATOMS: atom_id res chain seq x y z
N MET A 1 -13.46 31.74 22.05
CA MET A 1 -13.20 31.36 20.68
C MET A 1 -12.82 29.91 20.61
N ALA A 2 -13.68 29.09 20.00
CA ALA A 2 -13.40 27.67 19.88
C ALA A 2 -12.26 27.47 18.88
N GLN A 3 -11.13 27.00 19.37
CA GLN A 3 -10.09 26.54 18.46
C GLN A 3 -10.55 25.22 17.84
N THR A 4 -10.74 25.22 16.54
CA THR A 4 -10.87 23.99 15.80
C THR A 4 -9.54 23.24 15.92
N THR A 5 -9.47 22.26 16.80
CA THR A 5 -8.36 21.33 16.82
C THR A 5 -8.40 20.55 15.52
N LYS A 6 -7.46 20.87 14.65
CA LYS A 6 -7.26 20.09 13.45
C LYS A 6 -6.85 18.69 13.89
N LYS A 7 -7.65 17.71 13.50
CA LYS A 7 -7.34 16.31 13.78
C LYS A 7 -6.01 15.98 13.10
N ASP A 8 -5.08 15.43 13.84
CA ASP A 8 -3.79 15.04 13.28
C ASP A 8 -4.01 13.97 12.21
N GLU A 9 -3.38 14.17 11.07
CA GLU A 9 -3.39 13.17 10.02
C GLU A 9 -2.59 11.94 10.44
N GLY A 10 -3.01 10.77 9.97
CA GLY A 10 -2.20 9.58 10.05
C GLY A 10 -1.01 9.67 9.10
N ILE A 11 -0.13 8.69 9.17
CA ILE A 11 1.01 8.61 8.25
C ILE A 11 0.83 7.46 7.27
N LEU A 12 1.38 7.63 6.08
CA LEU A 12 1.54 6.56 5.11
C LEU A 12 2.95 6.00 5.29
N LEU A 13 3.03 4.77 5.78
CA LEU A 13 4.30 4.08 5.99
C LEU A 13 4.51 3.09 4.85
N VAL A 14 5.55 3.30 4.07
CA VAL A 14 5.87 2.46 2.91
C VAL A 14 7.13 1.66 3.22
N VAL A 15 6.97 0.34 3.29
CA VAL A 15 8.09 -0.59 3.51
C VAL A 15 8.39 -1.30 2.20
N SER A 16 9.59 -1.13 1.70
CA SER A 16 10.01 -1.72 0.42
C SER A 16 11.36 -2.42 0.56
N GLY A 17 11.69 -3.18 -0.46
CA GLY A 17 12.92 -3.93 -0.52
C GLY A 17 12.75 -5.15 -1.41
N PRO A 18 13.83 -5.84 -1.77
CA PRO A 18 13.74 -7.01 -2.63
C PRO A 18 13.10 -8.20 -1.89
N SER A 19 12.59 -9.15 -2.66
CA SER A 19 12.10 -10.42 -2.13
C SER A 19 13.19 -11.11 -1.32
N GLY A 20 12.82 -11.68 -0.18
CA GLY A 20 13.77 -12.38 0.68
C GLY A 20 14.59 -11.47 1.58
N ALA A 21 14.38 -10.16 1.56
CA ALA A 21 15.08 -9.22 2.44
C ALA A 21 14.46 -9.12 3.84
N GLY A 22 13.33 -9.79 4.08
CA GLY A 22 12.66 -9.78 5.39
C GLY A 22 11.55 -8.75 5.53
N LYS A 23 11.03 -8.21 4.42
CA LYS A 23 9.93 -7.24 4.45
C LYS A 23 8.73 -7.74 5.24
N GLY A 24 8.27 -8.95 4.94
CA GLY A 24 7.10 -9.55 5.59
C GLY A 24 7.30 -9.69 7.10
N THR A 25 8.47 -10.13 7.52
CA THR A 25 8.81 -10.27 8.94
C THR A 25 8.75 -8.92 9.66
N ILE A 26 9.33 -7.88 9.04
CA ILE A 26 9.34 -6.54 9.62
C ILE A 26 7.94 -5.95 9.66
N CYS A 27 7.18 -6.08 8.58
CA CYS A 27 5.80 -5.60 8.53
C CYS A 27 4.91 -6.28 9.58
N ASN A 28 5.06 -7.58 9.77
CA ASN A 28 4.32 -8.31 10.80
C ASN A 28 4.70 -7.82 12.20
N ALA A 29 5.97 -7.58 12.47
CA ALA A 29 6.43 -7.06 13.75
C ALA A 29 5.87 -5.66 14.02
N ILE A 30 5.84 -4.80 13.00
CA ILE A 30 5.25 -3.46 13.11
C ILE A 30 3.76 -3.56 13.41
N ARG A 31 3.03 -4.41 12.73
CA ARG A 31 1.59 -4.59 12.93
C ARG A 31 1.26 -5.12 14.32
N GLU A 32 2.07 -6.02 14.86
CA GLU A 32 1.89 -6.54 16.21
C GLU A 32 2.09 -5.43 17.27
N LYS A 33 3.07 -4.58 17.03
CA LYS A 33 3.41 -3.49 17.97
C LYS A 33 2.42 -2.33 17.88
N PHE A 34 1.85 -2.10 16.70
CA PHE A 34 0.93 -1.00 16.44
C PHE A 34 -0.39 -1.56 15.87
N PRO A 35 -1.26 -2.12 16.73
CA PRO A 35 -2.46 -2.82 16.25
C PRO A 35 -3.48 -1.91 15.56
N ASP A 36 -3.39 -0.60 15.76
CA ASP A 36 -4.27 0.37 15.09
C ASP A 36 -3.81 0.70 13.66
N LEU A 37 -2.63 0.25 13.27
CA LEU A 37 -2.09 0.47 11.94
C LEU A 37 -2.91 -0.30 10.92
N GLN A 38 -3.41 0.42 9.91
CA GLN A 38 -4.21 -0.18 8.84
C GLN A 38 -3.29 -0.76 7.77
N TYR A 39 -3.63 -1.95 7.30
CA TYR A 39 -2.93 -2.56 6.18
C TYR A 39 -3.70 -2.26 4.90
N SER A 40 -3.00 -1.78 3.87
CA SER A 40 -3.65 -1.45 2.61
C SER A 40 -3.93 -2.72 1.80
N VAL A 41 -5.19 -2.88 1.39
CA VAL A 41 -5.60 -3.99 0.52
C VAL A 41 -5.37 -3.56 -0.92
N SER A 42 -4.59 -4.35 -1.65
CA SER A 42 -4.29 -4.09 -3.06
C SER A 42 -5.41 -4.55 -3.98
N MET A 43 -5.43 -4.00 -5.17
CA MET A 43 -6.32 -4.42 -6.25
C MET A 43 -5.55 -5.25 -7.26
N THR A 44 -6.20 -6.26 -7.82
CA THR A 44 -5.59 -7.10 -8.86
C THR A 44 -6.61 -7.53 -9.90
N THR A 45 -6.13 -7.86 -11.08
CA THR A 45 -6.98 -8.39 -12.15
C THR A 45 -6.83 -9.90 -12.35
N ARG A 46 -6.00 -10.57 -11.54
CA ARG A 46 -5.97 -12.03 -11.59
C ARG A 46 -7.18 -12.60 -10.84
N ASP A 47 -7.57 -13.80 -11.21
CA ASP A 47 -8.67 -14.47 -10.55
C ASP A 47 -8.32 -14.81 -9.10
N PRO A 48 -9.32 -14.81 -8.20
CA PRO A 48 -9.10 -15.22 -6.82
C PRO A 48 -8.58 -16.66 -6.73
N ARG A 49 -7.65 -16.88 -5.82
CA ARG A 49 -7.17 -18.23 -5.47
C ARG A 49 -8.00 -18.76 -4.31
N LYS A 50 -7.92 -20.08 -4.10
CA LYS A 50 -8.63 -20.74 -3.00
C LYS A 50 -8.27 -20.07 -1.68
N GLY A 51 -9.30 -19.70 -0.92
CA GLY A 51 -9.13 -19.08 0.39
C GLY A 51 -8.99 -17.56 0.36
N GLU A 52 -8.85 -16.96 -0.81
CA GLU A 52 -8.80 -15.49 -0.92
C GLU A 52 -10.20 -14.89 -0.89
N VAL A 53 -10.33 -13.74 -0.24
CA VAL A 53 -11.62 -13.09 0.01
C VAL A 53 -11.59 -11.68 -0.56
N GLU A 54 -12.64 -11.33 -1.31
CA GLU A 54 -12.82 -9.99 -1.85
C GLU A 54 -12.79 -8.94 -0.74
N GLY A 55 -11.97 -7.91 -0.92
CA GLY A 55 -11.86 -6.81 0.02
C GLY A 55 -10.97 -7.08 1.23
N GLU A 56 -10.52 -8.31 1.41
CA GLU A 56 -9.58 -8.69 2.48
C GLU A 56 -8.22 -9.09 1.91
N SER A 57 -8.20 -10.07 0.99
CA SER A 57 -6.97 -10.50 0.32
C SER A 57 -6.58 -9.50 -0.76
N TYR A 58 -7.53 -9.18 -1.61
CA TYR A 58 -7.43 -8.22 -2.71
C TYR A 58 -8.82 -7.67 -3.01
N PHE A 59 -8.84 -6.55 -3.74
CA PHE A 59 -10.00 -6.15 -4.52
C PHE A 59 -9.83 -6.76 -5.92
N PHE A 60 -10.70 -7.71 -6.29
CA PHE A 60 -10.60 -8.40 -7.57
C PHE A 60 -11.42 -7.66 -8.63
N ARG A 61 -10.76 -7.25 -9.71
CA ARG A 61 -11.41 -6.47 -10.78
C ARG A 61 -11.01 -7.03 -12.14
N THR A 62 -11.74 -6.64 -13.17
CA THR A 62 -11.38 -6.96 -14.55
C THR A 62 -10.25 -6.06 -15.03
N ASN A 63 -9.55 -6.48 -16.09
CA ASN A 63 -8.53 -5.64 -16.72
C ASN A 63 -9.12 -4.29 -17.16
N GLU A 64 -10.32 -4.31 -17.71
CA GLU A 64 -10.99 -3.10 -18.20
C GLU A 64 -11.30 -2.14 -17.05
N GLN A 65 -11.79 -2.65 -15.94
CA GLN A 65 -12.05 -1.84 -14.74
C GLN A 65 -10.77 -1.23 -14.19
N PHE A 66 -9.70 -2.02 -14.15
CA PHE A 66 -8.40 -1.55 -13.65
C PHE A 66 -7.83 -0.46 -14.55
N GLU A 67 -7.88 -0.67 -15.86
CA GLU A 67 -7.37 0.30 -16.84
C GLU A 67 -8.13 1.63 -16.77
N LYS A 68 -9.43 1.58 -16.56
CA LYS A 68 -10.23 2.78 -16.34
C LYS A 68 -9.78 3.55 -15.10
N LEU A 69 -9.48 2.82 -14.03
CA LEU A 69 -8.98 3.44 -12.79
C LEU A 69 -7.59 4.05 -12.98
N ILE A 70 -6.74 3.45 -13.82
CA ILE A 70 -5.46 4.06 -14.18
C ILE A 70 -5.69 5.43 -14.85
N GLU A 71 -6.62 5.50 -15.79
CA GLU A 71 -6.94 6.76 -16.48
C GLU A 71 -7.45 7.82 -15.52
N GLU A 72 -8.14 7.42 -14.46
CA GLU A 72 -8.66 8.31 -13.43
C GLU A 72 -7.61 8.66 -12.36
N ASP A 73 -6.37 8.22 -12.51
CA ASP A 73 -5.29 8.41 -11.52
C ASP A 73 -5.68 7.89 -10.12
N ALA A 74 -6.29 6.72 -10.08
CA ALA A 74 -6.88 6.16 -8.87
C ALA A 74 -5.90 5.32 -8.03
N PHE A 75 -4.63 5.22 -8.43
CA PHE A 75 -3.66 4.40 -7.73
C PHE A 75 -2.50 5.21 -7.18
N LEU A 76 -2.02 4.85 -5.99
CA LEU A 76 -0.75 5.33 -5.46
C LEU A 76 0.42 4.70 -6.20
N GLU A 77 0.28 3.44 -6.60
CA GLU A 77 1.21 2.73 -7.45
C GLU A 77 0.47 1.61 -8.17
N TYR A 78 0.96 1.21 -9.31
CA TYR A 78 0.47 0.02 -9.99
C TYR A 78 1.55 -0.55 -10.90
N ALA A 79 1.41 -1.83 -11.22
CA ALA A 79 2.31 -2.52 -12.14
C ALA A 79 1.54 -3.62 -12.86
N LYS A 80 2.03 -4.00 -14.03
CA LYS A 80 1.55 -5.16 -14.75
C LYS A 80 2.61 -6.25 -14.63
N VAL A 81 2.23 -7.37 -14.02
CA VAL A 81 3.12 -8.52 -13.84
C VAL A 81 2.53 -9.68 -14.62
N TYR A 82 3.23 -10.10 -15.66
CA TYR A 82 2.70 -11.00 -16.68
C TYR A 82 1.46 -10.36 -17.31
N ASP A 83 0.31 -11.02 -17.26
CA ASP A 83 -0.91 -10.51 -17.87
C ASP A 83 -1.87 -9.88 -16.86
N HIS A 84 -1.43 -9.67 -15.62
CA HIS A 84 -2.28 -9.20 -14.55
C HIS A 84 -1.77 -7.90 -13.96
N TYR A 85 -2.70 -7.01 -13.63
CA TYR A 85 -2.39 -5.78 -12.93
C TYR A 85 -2.43 -5.99 -11.42
N TYR A 86 -1.62 -5.22 -10.72
CA TYR A 86 -1.61 -5.09 -9.27
C TYR A 86 -1.44 -3.62 -8.93
N GLY A 87 -2.16 -3.12 -7.95
CA GLY A 87 -2.03 -1.72 -7.57
C GLY A 87 -2.61 -1.41 -6.21
N THR A 88 -2.22 -0.26 -5.68
CA THR A 88 -2.69 0.24 -4.40
C THR A 88 -3.71 1.35 -4.64
N PRO A 89 -4.98 1.16 -4.25
CA PRO A 89 -6.00 2.20 -4.40
C PRO A 89 -5.64 3.45 -3.58
N LYS A 90 -5.69 4.61 -4.21
CA LYS A 90 -5.28 5.87 -3.61
C LYS A 90 -6.31 6.42 -2.62
N LYS A 91 -7.58 6.49 -3.04
CA LYS A 91 -8.63 7.14 -2.27
C LYS A 91 -8.80 6.51 -0.89
N ARG A 92 -8.86 5.19 -0.82
CA ARG A 92 -9.06 4.48 0.46
C ARG A 92 -7.93 4.77 1.45
N ALA A 93 -6.68 4.75 0.98
CA ALA A 93 -5.52 5.03 1.82
C ALA A 93 -5.53 6.49 2.30
N LEU A 94 -5.77 7.42 1.40
CA LEU A 94 -5.77 8.85 1.74
C LEU A 94 -6.94 9.23 2.66
N ASP A 95 -8.10 8.61 2.49
CA ASP A 95 -9.24 8.83 3.39
C ASP A 95 -8.91 8.36 4.81
N MET A 96 -8.27 7.21 4.96
CA MET A 96 -7.84 6.71 6.28
C MET A 96 -6.83 7.66 6.93
N ILE A 97 -5.87 8.14 6.17
CA ILE A 97 -4.85 9.08 6.66
C ILE A 97 -5.51 10.38 7.10
N SER A 98 -6.45 10.89 6.32
CA SER A 98 -7.21 12.10 6.65
C SER A 98 -8.02 11.93 7.95
N ASP A 99 -8.48 10.71 8.23
CA ASP A 99 -9.22 10.39 9.46
C ASP A 99 -8.28 10.15 10.66
N GLY A 100 -6.99 10.33 10.51
CA GLY A 100 -6.02 10.15 11.58
C GLY A 100 -5.51 8.73 11.74
N LYS A 101 -5.82 7.84 10.80
CA LYS A 101 -5.35 6.46 10.82
C LYS A 101 -4.09 6.33 9.98
N SER A 102 -3.10 5.61 10.49
CA SER A 102 -1.89 5.34 9.72
C SER A 102 -2.06 4.08 8.88
N VAL A 103 -1.45 4.08 7.71
CA VAL A 103 -1.59 3.02 6.71
C VAL A 103 -0.22 2.46 6.36
N LEU A 104 -0.10 1.14 6.35
CA LEU A 104 1.12 0.42 5.97
C LEU A 104 0.98 -0.11 4.55
N LEU A 105 1.96 0.19 3.72
CA LEU A 105 2.13 -0.42 2.40
C LEU A 105 3.39 -1.28 2.42
N GLU A 106 3.25 -2.52 2.01
CA GLU A 106 4.39 -3.42 1.77
C GLU A 106 4.47 -3.65 0.27
N ILE A 107 5.43 -3.01 -0.40
CA ILE A 107 5.54 -3.03 -1.86
C ILE A 107 7.00 -3.14 -2.29
N ASP A 108 7.23 -3.41 -3.58
CA ASP A 108 8.59 -3.43 -4.12
C ASP A 108 9.12 -2.00 -4.29
N ILE A 109 10.40 -1.89 -4.64
CA ILE A 109 11.06 -0.58 -4.78
C ILE A 109 10.45 0.25 -5.90
N GLN A 110 10.01 -0.37 -6.99
CA GLN A 110 9.40 0.37 -8.10
C GLN A 110 8.07 0.98 -7.69
N GLY A 111 7.26 0.22 -6.94
CA GLY A 111 6.02 0.73 -6.37
C GLY A 111 6.27 1.86 -5.38
N ALA A 112 7.27 1.71 -4.52
CA ALA A 112 7.63 2.75 -3.55
C ALA A 112 8.05 4.05 -4.24
N MET A 113 8.79 3.97 -5.35
CA MET A 113 9.17 5.15 -6.12
C MET A 113 7.96 5.85 -6.73
N GLN A 114 6.97 5.10 -7.20
CA GLN A 114 5.72 5.68 -7.69
C GLN A 114 4.96 6.40 -6.57
N VAL A 115 4.85 5.76 -5.41
CA VAL A 115 4.19 6.37 -4.24
C VAL A 115 4.89 7.65 -3.83
N LYS A 116 6.22 7.66 -3.82
CA LYS A 116 7.00 8.85 -3.45
C LYS A 116 6.70 10.02 -4.39
N LYS A 117 6.51 9.76 -5.67
CA LYS A 117 6.13 10.80 -6.63
C LYS A 117 4.72 11.34 -6.37
N ARG A 118 3.77 10.45 -6.08
CA ARG A 118 2.36 10.82 -5.92
C ARG A 118 2.02 11.31 -4.52
N TYR A 119 2.77 10.86 -3.52
CA TYR A 119 2.52 11.21 -2.12
C TYR A 119 3.86 11.34 -1.37
N PRO A 120 4.60 12.43 -1.61
CA PRO A 120 5.94 12.61 -1.01
C PRO A 120 5.95 12.77 0.51
N LYS A 121 4.80 13.02 1.13
CA LYS A 121 4.65 13.11 2.60
C LYS A 121 4.79 11.77 3.30
N GLY A 122 4.80 10.66 2.59
CA GLY A 122 4.92 9.32 3.17
C GLY A 122 6.25 9.13 3.89
N VAL A 123 6.26 8.17 4.80
CA VAL A 123 7.50 7.70 5.45
C VAL A 123 7.94 6.44 4.71
N PHE A 124 9.13 6.48 4.15
CA PHE A 124 9.65 5.43 3.27
C PHE A 124 10.79 4.70 3.95
N ILE A 125 10.63 3.39 4.15
CA ILE A 125 11.62 2.52 4.73
C ILE A 125 12.04 1.49 3.68
N TYR A 126 13.33 1.42 3.41
CA TYR A 126 13.90 0.45 2.48
C TYR A 126 14.67 -0.61 3.25
N ILE A 127 14.28 -1.87 3.08
CA ILE A 127 14.94 -3.00 3.73
C ILE A 127 16.08 -3.47 2.84
N VAL A 128 17.30 -3.34 3.35
CA VAL A 128 18.51 -3.73 2.62
C VAL A 128 18.87 -5.16 3.01
N PRO A 129 19.09 -6.05 2.04
CA PRO A 129 19.58 -7.40 2.35
C PRO A 129 20.91 -7.33 3.08
N ARG A 130 21.11 -8.23 4.03
CA ARG A 130 22.37 -8.33 4.75
C ARG A 130 23.32 -9.20 3.96
N TYR A 131 24.39 -8.57 3.46
CA TYR A 131 25.45 -9.32 2.78
C TYR A 131 26.55 -9.66 3.78
N ARG A 132 26.99 -10.91 3.76
CA ARG A 132 28.23 -11.31 4.43
C ARG A 132 29.32 -11.35 3.38
N LEU A 133 30.33 -10.58 3.61
CA LEU A 133 31.55 -10.63 2.82
C LEU A 133 32.39 -11.83 3.26
#